data_19648140e71c85012b4b3d6ae8dbb69a
#
_entry.id   19648140e71c85012b4b3d6ae8dbb69a
#
_cell.length_a   1.000
_cell.length_b   1.000
_cell.length_c   1.000
_cell.angle_alpha   90.00
_cell.angle_beta   90.00
_cell.angle_gamma   90.00
#
_symmetry.space_group_name_H-M   'P 1'
#
loop_
_entity.id
_entity.type
_entity.pdbx_description
1 polymer ?
#
loop_
_entity_poly.entity_id
_entity_poly.type
_entity_poly.pdbx_seq_one_letter_code
_entity_poly.pdbx_strand_id
1 'polypeptide(L)'
;MGKPNVNVSFENGNIGTVATSPDGVCGIVSSAVANGSFVLNTPVTVYSLAEAEALGIIPTVSGNYELHKTVKEFYAEAGSGTEIWIYGVAKTRTLDQIIEDSKALLLASNRRVRFVIPKYSPTTPDTAVTAGLRTGFPATMAAAQAIAEEYTIDKTQPIVFILEAYNYTGVVSDLVGFSETTYNRVA
;
A
#
# COMPACT_ATOMS: atom_id res chain seq x y z
N MET A 1 29.19 -9.76 -58.03
CA MET A 1 28.04 -9.24 -57.32
C MET A 1 28.08 -9.82 -55.90
N GLY A 2 28.50 -9.01 -54.93
CA GLY A 2 28.53 -9.42 -53.54
C GLY A 2 27.11 -9.42 -52.96
N LYS A 3 26.73 -10.50 -52.27
CA LYS A 3 25.47 -10.56 -51.54
C LYS A 3 25.52 -9.58 -50.35
N PRO A 4 24.50 -8.80 -50.09
CA PRO A 4 24.46 -7.95 -48.94
C PRO A 4 24.48 -8.85 -47.68
N ASN A 5 25.49 -8.69 -46.83
CA ASN A 5 25.61 -9.39 -45.58
C ASN A 5 24.91 -8.54 -44.49
N VAL A 6 23.72 -8.96 -44.06
CA VAL A 6 23.03 -8.35 -42.94
C VAL A 6 23.57 -9.02 -41.68
N ASN A 7 24.41 -8.31 -40.95
CA ASN A 7 24.89 -8.75 -39.67
C ASN A 7 23.88 -8.30 -38.58
N VAL A 8 23.03 -9.19 -38.10
CA VAL A 8 22.14 -8.92 -37.00
C VAL A 8 22.88 -9.32 -35.72
N SER A 9 23.51 -8.36 -35.07
CA SER A 9 24.04 -8.56 -33.71
C SER A 9 22.90 -8.35 -32.69
N PHE A 10 22.53 -9.40 -32.00
CA PHE A 10 21.71 -9.27 -30.80
C PHE A 10 22.65 -8.84 -29.67
N GLU A 11 22.69 -7.56 -29.40
CA GLU A 11 23.33 -7.09 -28.16
C GLU A 11 22.43 -7.43 -26.98
N ASN A 12 22.89 -8.37 -26.18
CA ASN A 12 22.22 -8.79 -24.93
C ASN A 12 22.34 -7.74 -23.82
N GLY A 13 22.60 -6.50 -24.20
CA GLY A 13 22.98 -5.47 -23.26
C GLY A 13 21.89 -4.51 -22.86
N ASN A 14 20.68 -4.88 -22.66
CA ASN A 14 19.70 -4.09 -21.89
C ASN A 14 18.28 -4.68 -21.93
N ILE A 15 18.17 -5.98 -21.94
CA ILE A 15 16.94 -6.61 -21.46
C ILE A 15 17.08 -6.67 -19.92
N GLY A 16 17.40 -5.57 -19.31
CA GLY A 16 17.71 -5.49 -17.90
C GLY A 16 16.68 -4.77 -17.05
N THR A 17 15.67 -4.21 -17.64
CA THR A 17 14.47 -3.82 -16.94
C THR A 17 13.31 -4.42 -17.71
N VAL A 18 12.89 -5.60 -17.29
CA VAL A 18 11.51 -6.00 -17.53
C VAL A 18 10.71 -4.80 -17.05
N ALA A 19 10.04 -4.10 -17.99
CA ALA A 19 9.05 -3.12 -17.59
C ALA A 19 8.14 -3.86 -16.63
N THR A 20 8.26 -3.54 -15.34
CA THR A 20 7.41 -4.14 -14.33
C THR A 20 5.99 -3.85 -14.77
N SER A 21 5.27 -4.91 -15.12
CA SER A 21 3.86 -4.79 -15.46
C SER A 21 3.22 -3.93 -14.38
N PRO A 22 2.42 -2.91 -14.72
CA PRO A 22 1.74 -2.10 -13.70
C PRO A 22 0.76 -2.92 -12.86
N ASP A 23 0.67 -4.23 -13.10
CA ASP A 23 -0.28 -5.15 -12.49
C ASP A 23 0.04 -5.51 -11.02
N GLY A 24 1.12 -5.00 -10.46
CA GLY A 24 1.53 -5.31 -9.10
C GLY A 24 1.95 -4.11 -8.25
N VAL A 25 1.70 -2.87 -8.71
CA VAL A 25 2.11 -1.69 -7.94
C VAL A 25 1.32 -1.58 -6.64
N CYS A 26 2.06 -1.49 -5.53
CA CYS A 26 1.51 -1.37 -4.20
C CYS A 26 1.42 0.09 -3.75
N GLY A 27 0.36 0.42 -3.02
CA GLY A 27 0.18 1.70 -2.35
C GLY A 27 0.06 1.51 -0.86
N ILE A 28 0.85 2.24 -0.08
CA ILE A 28 0.81 2.24 1.38
C ILE A 28 0.20 3.55 1.85
N VAL A 29 -0.91 3.48 2.57
CA VAL A 29 -1.52 4.63 3.25
C VAL A 29 -1.29 4.48 4.74
N SER A 30 -0.49 5.34 5.34
CA SER A 30 -0.01 5.12 6.71
C SER A 30 -0.19 6.32 7.61
N SER A 31 -0.58 6.04 8.86
CA SER A 31 -0.40 7.01 9.95
C SER A 31 1.07 7.36 10.11
N ALA A 32 1.41 8.64 9.98
CA ALA A 32 2.78 9.10 9.97
C ALA A 32 2.91 10.52 10.53
N VAL A 33 4.13 11.01 10.61
CA VAL A 33 4.46 12.41 10.88
C VAL A 33 5.34 12.97 9.77
N ALA A 34 5.17 14.24 9.46
CA ALA A 34 6.04 14.91 8.49
C ALA A 34 7.48 14.98 9.02
N ASN A 35 8.44 14.70 8.16
CA ASN A 35 9.87 14.79 8.48
C ASN A 35 10.70 14.94 7.21
N GLY A 36 11.65 15.87 7.21
CA GLY A 36 12.47 16.15 6.03
C GLY A 36 11.60 16.61 4.85
N SER A 37 11.73 15.91 3.73
CA SER A 37 10.92 16.14 2.52
C SER A 37 9.63 15.31 2.49
N PHE A 38 9.42 14.45 3.47
CA PHE A 38 8.18 13.67 3.58
C PHE A 38 7.08 14.54 4.19
N VAL A 39 6.13 14.92 3.35
CA VAL A 39 4.99 15.78 3.71
C VAL A 39 3.72 14.92 3.77
N LEU A 40 2.91 15.13 4.82
CA LEU A 40 1.61 14.45 4.94
C LEU A 40 0.63 14.91 3.87
N ASN A 41 -0.31 14.06 3.55
CA ASN A 41 -1.35 14.27 2.55
C ASN A 41 -0.82 14.56 1.14
N THR A 42 0.40 14.12 0.87
CA THR A 42 1.04 14.23 -0.45
C THR A 42 1.54 12.84 -0.87
N PRO A 43 0.99 12.25 -1.93
CA PRO A 43 1.47 10.96 -2.44
C PRO A 43 2.90 11.09 -2.97
N VAL A 44 3.76 10.15 -2.60
CA VAL A 44 5.13 10.06 -3.11
C VAL A 44 5.38 8.66 -3.67
N THR A 45 6.23 8.60 -4.68
CA THR A 45 6.68 7.33 -5.27
C THR A 45 8.12 7.10 -4.89
N VAL A 46 8.46 5.89 -4.49
CA VAL A 46 9.83 5.47 -4.20
C VAL A 46 10.13 4.11 -4.82
N TYR A 47 11.40 3.87 -5.13
CA TYR A 47 11.88 2.66 -5.78
C TYR A 47 12.90 1.89 -4.94
N SER A 48 13.21 2.40 -3.75
CA SER A 48 14.12 1.74 -2.81
C SER A 48 13.87 2.23 -1.37
N LEU A 49 14.33 1.43 -0.40
CA LEU A 49 14.34 1.86 0.99
C LEU A 49 15.18 3.13 1.18
N ALA A 50 16.32 3.23 0.49
CA ALA A 50 17.20 4.39 0.60
C ALA A 50 16.52 5.69 0.12
N GLU A 51 15.69 5.63 -0.94
CA GLU A 51 14.89 6.78 -1.37
C GLU A 51 13.84 7.18 -0.33
N ALA A 52 13.16 6.21 0.28
CA ALA A 52 12.20 6.47 1.34
C ALA A 52 12.87 7.13 2.56
N GLU A 53 14.06 6.63 2.94
CA GLU A 53 14.86 7.21 4.03
C GLU A 53 15.34 8.63 3.69
N ALA A 54 15.77 8.87 2.46
CA ALA A 54 16.17 10.21 1.98
C ALA A 54 15.02 11.22 2.00
N LEU A 55 13.78 10.79 1.80
CA LEU A 55 12.60 11.62 1.98
C LEU A 55 12.34 11.98 3.45
N GLY A 56 12.83 11.18 4.39
CA GLY A 56 12.61 11.38 5.83
C GLY A 56 11.76 10.28 6.49
N ILE A 57 11.45 9.19 5.78
CA ILE A 57 10.78 8.01 6.35
C ILE A 57 11.86 7.16 7.02
N ILE A 58 12.25 7.53 8.24
CA ILE A 58 13.36 6.91 8.98
C ILE A 58 12.89 6.35 10.33
N PRO A 59 13.50 5.27 10.84
CA PRO A 59 13.05 4.59 12.04
C PRO A 59 13.29 5.40 13.32
N THR A 60 14.19 6.38 13.30
CA THR A 60 14.49 7.24 14.44
C THR A 60 13.40 8.28 14.72
N VAL A 61 12.54 8.55 13.74
CA VAL A 61 11.33 9.34 13.93
C VAL A 61 10.22 8.39 14.39
N SER A 62 9.93 8.40 15.69
CA SER A 62 9.02 7.42 16.32
C SER A 62 7.65 7.34 15.64
N GLY A 63 7.15 8.46 15.11
CA GLY A 63 5.89 8.52 14.36
C GLY A 63 5.91 7.82 13.00
N ASN A 64 7.10 7.56 12.44
CA ASN A 64 7.31 6.93 11.14
C ASN A 64 7.85 5.50 11.23
N TYR A 65 8.06 4.98 12.44
CA TYR A 65 8.66 3.66 12.65
C TYR A 65 7.90 2.54 11.93
N GLU A 66 6.59 2.48 12.08
CA GLU A 66 5.76 1.43 11.44
C GLU A 66 5.74 1.57 9.93
N LEU A 67 5.67 2.80 9.41
CA LEU A 67 5.76 3.05 7.98
C LEU A 67 7.12 2.60 7.43
N HIS A 68 8.21 3.02 8.09
CA HIS A 68 9.57 2.61 7.71
C HIS A 68 9.73 1.09 7.73
N LYS A 69 9.23 0.42 8.78
CA LYS A 69 9.24 -1.04 8.89
C LYS A 69 8.53 -1.69 7.70
N THR A 70 7.32 -1.23 7.37
CA THR A 70 6.55 -1.76 6.23
C THR A 70 7.29 -1.58 4.90
N VAL A 71 7.88 -0.41 4.67
CA VAL A 71 8.68 -0.14 3.45
C VAL A 71 9.93 -1.03 3.40
N LYS A 72 10.60 -1.22 4.54
CA LYS A 72 11.77 -2.09 4.65
C LYS A 72 11.42 -3.55 4.36
N GLU A 73 10.35 -4.05 4.94
CA GLU A 73 9.87 -5.42 4.70
C GLU A 73 9.47 -5.61 3.23
N PHE A 74 8.77 -4.62 2.65
CA PHE A 74 8.44 -4.65 1.23
C PHE A 74 9.68 -4.78 0.35
N TYR A 75 10.72 -3.95 0.55
CA TYR A 75 11.92 -4.02 -0.27
C TYR A 75 12.84 -5.20 0.04
N ALA A 76 12.70 -5.82 1.22
CA ALA A 76 13.39 -7.07 1.52
C ALA A 76 12.92 -8.23 0.63
N GLU A 77 11.63 -8.23 0.27
CA GLU A 77 11.03 -9.26 -0.58
C GLU A 77 11.01 -8.87 -2.07
N ALA A 78 10.61 -7.63 -2.38
CA ALA A 78 10.43 -7.18 -3.75
C ALA A 78 11.74 -6.75 -4.43
N GLY A 79 12.76 -6.42 -3.65
CA GLY A 79 14.02 -5.85 -4.16
C GLY A 79 13.93 -4.37 -4.55
N SER A 80 15.09 -3.74 -4.65
CA SER A 80 15.20 -2.36 -5.13
C SER A 80 14.82 -2.26 -6.61
N GLY A 81 14.23 -1.13 -7.00
CA GLY A 81 13.72 -0.88 -8.35
C GLY A 81 12.23 -1.14 -8.49
N THR A 82 11.59 -1.81 -7.53
CA THR A 82 10.14 -2.00 -7.50
C THR A 82 9.45 -0.71 -7.06
N GLU A 83 8.45 -0.29 -7.82
CA GLU A 83 7.68 0.92 -7.54
C GLU A 83 6.70 0.69 -6.39
N ILE A 84 6.73 1.57 -5.40
CA ILE A 84 5.65 1.70 -4.40
C ILE A 84 5.20 3.15 -4.27
N TRP A 85 3.94 3.32 -3.95
CA TRP A 85 3.35 4.61 -3.62
C TRP A 85 3.12 4.73 -2.13
N ILE A 86 3.48 5.84 -1.54
CA ILE A 86 3.32 6.10 -0.11
C ILE A 86 2.49 7.37 0.08
N TYR A 87 1.51 7.28 0.96
CA TYR A 87 0.67 8.40 1.37
C TYR A 87 0.61 8.47 2.89
N GLY A 88 1.30 9.44 3.45
CA GLY A 88 1.30 9.68 4.89
C GLY A 88 0.10 10.51 5.31
N VAL A 89 -0.57 10.09 6.37
CA VAL A 89 -1.67 10.83 7.01
C VAL A 89 -1.39 11.06 8.48
N ALA A 90 -2.05 12.06 9.07
CA ALA A 90 -1.83 12.38 10.48
C ALA A 90 -2.19 11.21 11.40
N LYS A 91 -1.43 11.00 12.47
CA LYS A 91 -1.65 9.95 13.48
C LYS A 91 -2.95 10.10 14.28
N THR A 92 -3.67 11.19 14.09
CA THR A 92 -5.02 11.41 14.65
C THR A 92 -6.14 10.83 13.80
N ARG A 93 -5.82 10.36 12.58
CA ARG A 93 -6.79 9.74 11.68
C ARG A 93 -7.23 8.38 12.24
N THR A 94 -8.51 8.10 12.15
CA THR A 94 -9.06 6.76 12.42
C THR A 94 -8.77 5.82 11.25
N LEU A 95 -8.91 4.51 11.47
CA LEU A 95 -8.71 3.52 10.40
C LEU A 95 -9.67 3.76 9.22
N ASP A 96 -10.94 4.08 9.51
CA ASP A 96 -11.93 4.36 8.47
C ASP A 96 -11.57 5.60 7.63
N GLN A 97 -10.99 6.63 8.28
CA GLN A 97 -10.48 7.80 7.59
C GLN A 97 -9.25 7.47 6.72
N ILE A 98 -8.39 6.56 7.16
CA ILE A 98 -7.24 6.09 6.35
C ILE A 98 -7.72 5.34 5.11
N ILE A 99 -8.78 4.54 5.23
CA ILE A 99 -9.41 3.89 4.08
C ILE A 99 -9.94 4.94 3.08
N GLU A 100 -10.64 5.95 3.54
CA GLU A 100 -11.11 7.05 2.68
C GLU A 100 -9.93 7.85 2.06
N ASP A 101 -8.89 8.12 2.83
CA ASP A 101 -7.70 8.84 2.37
C ASP A 101 -6.95 8.08 1.25
N SER A 102 -7.15 6.75 1.13
CA SER A 102 -6.58 5.95 0.03
C SER A 102 -7.04 6.41 -1.35
N LYS A 103 -8.19 7.06 -1.45
CA LYS A 103 -8.69 7.63 -2.71
C LYS A 103 -7.74 8.68 -3.29
N ALA A 104 -7.08 9.47 -2.42
CA ALA A 104 -6.11 10.46 -2.86
C ALA A 104 -4.86 9.81 -3.46
N LEU A 105 -4.37 8.72 -2.86
CA LEU A 105 -3.26 7.94 -3.41
C LEU A 105 -3.65 7.27 -4.73
N LEU A 106 -4.82 6.66 -4.80
CA LEU A 106 -5.33 5.99 -6.00
C LEU A 106 -5.49 6.97 -7.17
N LEU A 107 -6.01 8.18 -6.89
CA LEU A 107 -6.13 9.23 -7.89
C LEU A 107 -4.76 9.68 -8.42
N ALA A 108 -3.81 9.94 -7.51
CA ALA A 108 -2.47 10.38 -7.88
C ALA A 108 -1.68 9.31 -8.65
N SER A 109 -1.92 8.04 -8.35
CA SER A 109 -1.23 6.92 -9.00
C SER A 109 -1.61 6.71 -10.47
N ASN A 110 -2.59 7.45 -10.97
CA ASN A 110 -3.08 7.33 -12.34
C ASN A 110 -3.33 5.87 -12.77
N ARG A 111 -4.08 5.14 -11.96
CA ARG A 111 -4.47 3.73 -12.16
C ARG A 111 -3.31 2.71 -12.09
N ARG A 112 -2.16 3.08 -11.55
CA ARG A 112 -1.02 2.15 -11.43
C ARG A 112 -1.13 1.26 -10.20
N VAL A 113 -1.61 1.79 -9.08
CA VAL A 113 -1.77 1.03 -7.83
C VAL A 113 -2.88 -0.02 -7.98
N ARG A 114 -2.57 -1.26 -7.57
CA ARG A 114 -3.48 -2.41 -7.56
C ARG A 114 -3.72 -2.97 -6.17
N PHE A 115 -2.76 -2.82 -5.28
CA PHE A 115 -2.86 -3.25 -3.89
C PHE A 115 -2.73 -2.03 -2.98
N VAL A 116 -3.65 -1.90 -2.05
CA VAL A 116 -3.62 -0.83 -1.05
C VAL A 116 -3.45 -1.44 0.32
N ILE A 117 -2.41 -1.01 1.03
CA ILE A 117 -2.08 -1.45 2.38
C ILE A 117 -2.28 -0.27 3.34
N PRO A 118 -3.40 -0.18 4.03
CA PRO A 118 -3.58 0.78 5.10
C PRO A 118 -2.77 0.35 6.34
N LYS A 119 -1.95 1.26 6.87
CA LYS A 119 -1.19 1.05 8.11
C LYS A 119 -1.68 2.02 9.18
N TYR A 120 -2.44 1.48 10.11
CA TYR A 120 -3.01 2.23 11.22
C TYR A 120 -2.09 2.17 12.44
N SER A 121 -1.47 3.29 12.76
CA SER A 121 -0.59 3.44 13.92
C SER A 121 -0.87 4.78 14.60
N PRO A 122 -1.98 4.89 15.35
CA PRO A 122 -2.39 6.15 15.97
C PRO A 122 -1.45 6.54 17.13
N THR A 123 -1.49 7.81 17.52
CA THR A 123 -0.75 8.29 18.69
C THR A 123 -1.26 7.63 19.99
N THR A 124 -2.57 7.49 20.11
CA THR A 124 -3.20 6.76 21.21
C THR A 124 -3.76 5.47 20.67
N PRO A 125 -3.25 4.31 21.09
CA PRO A 125 -3.75 3.02 20.63
C PRO A 125 -5.25 2.89 20.93
N ASP A 126 -6.01 2.47 19.91
CA ASP A 126 -7.39 2.05 20.08
C ASP A 126 -7.38 0.61 20.62
N THR A 127 -7.82 0.42 21.84
CA THR A 127 -7.81 -0.88 22.53
C THR A 127 -9.17 -1.54 22.56
N ALA A 128 -10.22 -0.87 22.06
CA ALA A 128 -11.56 -1.41 22.07
C ALA A 128 -11.70 -2.59 21.10
N VAL A 129 -12.22 -3.71 21.59
CA VAL A 129 -12.38 -4.97 20.87
C VAL A 129 -13.83 -5.38 20.86
N THR A 130 -14.32 -5.84 19.71
CA THR A 130 -15.63 -6.47 19.52
C THR A 130 -15.46 -7.65 18.58
N ALA A 131 -15.97 -8.81 18.95
CA ALA A 131 -15.87 -10.02 18.15
C ALA A 131 -14.42 -10.36 17.72
N GLY A 132 -13.48 -10.28 18.67
CA GLY A 132 -12.09 -10.67 18.51
C GLY A 132 -11.19 -9.69 17.73
N LEU A 133 -11.75 -8.58 17.24
CA LEU A 133 -11.05 -7.55 16.48
C LEU A 133 -11.36 -6.14 16.98
N ARG A 134 -10.62 -5.15 16.49
CA ARG A 134 -10.92 -3.74 16.78
C ARG A 134 -12.42 -3.44 16.58
N THR A 135 -13.01 -2.74 17.52
CA THR A 135 -14.41 -2.30 17.41
C THR A 135 -14.62 -1.51 16.12
N GLY A 136 -15.64 -1.86 15.34
CA GLY A 136 -15.94 -1.24 14.05
C GLY A 136 -15.16 -1.83 12.85
N PHE A 137 -14.28 -2.81 13.04
CA PHE A 137 -13.51 -3.41 11.94
C PHE A 137 -14.39 -3.94 10.78
N PRO A 138 -15.55 -4.60 11.01
CA PRO A 138 -16.44 -4.99 9.92
C PRO A 138 -16.92 -3.80 9.06
N ALA A 139 -17.19 -2.64 9.67
CA ALA A 139 -17.56 -1.45 8.92
C ALA A 139 -16.38 -0.91 8.10
N THR A 140 -15.17 -0.98 8.64
CA THR A 140 -13.93 -0.63 7.90
C THR A 140 -13.74 -1.54 6.68
N MET A 141 -13.97 -2.85 6.81
CA MET A 141 -13.91 -3.78 5.69
C MET A 141 -14.96 -3.46 4.64
N ALA A 142 -16.20 -3.15 5.05
CA ALA A 142 -17.26 -2.75 4.14
C ALA A 142 -16.92 -1.46 3.36
N ALA A 143 -16.32 -0.48 4.03
CA ALA A 143 -15.85 0.75 3.39
C ALA A 143 -14.73 0.48 2.38
N ALA A 144 -13.75 -0.36 2.74
CA ALA A 144 -12.68 -0.76 1.83
C ALA A 144 -13.22 -1.50 0.59
N GLN A 145 -14.15 -2.43 0.80
CA GLN A 145 -14.82 -3.15 -0.30
C GLN A 145 -15.56 -2.17 -1.23
N ALA A 146 -16.32 -1.23 -0.67
CA ALA A 146 -17.07 -0.25 -1.46
C ALA A 146 -16.15 0.62 -2.34
N ILE A 147 -15.00 1.07 -1.79
CA ILE A 147 -14.01 1.81 -2.56
C ILE A 147 -13.40 0.92 -3.66
N ALA A 148 -13.07 -0.33 -3.34
CA ALA A 148 -12.49 -1.24 -4.31
C ALA A 148 -13.47 -1.54 -5.46
N GLU A 149 -14.75 -1.65 -5.19
CA GLU A 149 -15.80 -1.80 -6.19
C GLU A 149 -15.97 -0.55 -7.04
N GLU A 150 -16.06 0.64 -6.41
CA GLU A 150 -16.12 1.93 -7.12
C GLU A 150 -14.96 2.06 -8.12
N TYR A 151 -13.73 1.82 -7.66
CA TYR A 151 -12.56 1.95 -8.52
C TYR A 151 -12.52 0.90 -9.63
N THR A 152 -12.97 -0.32 -9.35
CA THR A 152 -12.99 -1.40 -10.35
C THR A 152 -14.05 -1.16 -11.42
N ILE A 153 -15.27 -0.78 -11.02
CA ILE A 153 -16.42 -0.68 -11.92
C ILE A 153 -16.41 0.66 -12.63
N ASP A 154 -16.32 1.75 -11.88
CA ASP A 154 -16.52 3.09 -12.44
C ASP A 154 -15.25 3.68 -13.05
N LYS A 155 -14.08 3.30 -12.49
CA LYS A 155 -12.79 3.87 -12.89
C LYS A 155 -11.90 2.88 -13.63
N THR A 156 -12.38 1.66 -13.88
CA THR A 156 -11.63 0.60 -14.58
C THR A 156 -10.23 0.34 -13.99
N GLN A 157 -10.12 0.52 -12.67
CA GLN A 157 -8.90 0.28 -11.89
C GLN A 157 -9.20 -0.82 -10.86
N PRO A 158 -9.00 -2.10 -11.20
CA PRO A 158 -9.19 -3.17 -10.22
C PRO A 158 -8.16 -3.02 -9.10
N ILE A 159 -8.66 -2.89 -7.88
CA ILE A 159 -7.83 -2.77 -6.67
C ILE A 159 -8.28 -3.78 -5.62
N VAL A 160 -7.34 -4.14 -4.74
CA VAL A 160 -7.57 -4.97 -3.57
C VAL A 160 -6.99 -4.26 -2.36
N PHE A 161 -7.73 -4.23 -1.25
CA PHE A 161 -7.22 -3.80 0.04
C PHE A 161 -6.64 -5.00 0.80
N ILE A 162 -5.48 -4.80 1.42
CA ILE A 162 -4.87 -5.77 2.35
C ILE A 162 -4.92 -5.13 3.74
N LEU A 163 -5.84 -5.62 4.57
CA LEU A 163 -6.08 -5.09 5.90
C LEU A 163 -5.38 -5.92 6.96
N GLU A 164 -4.76 -5.26 7.91
CA GLU A 164 -4.24 -5.89 9.10
C GLU A 164 -5.38 -6.14 10.11
N ALA A 165 -5.39 -7.31 10.74
CA ALA A 165 -6.38 -7.68 11.76
C ALA A 165 -6.08 -6.92 13.07
N TYR A 166 -6.44 -5.67 13.14
CA TYR A 166 -6.15 -4.80 14.29
C TYR A 166 -6.78 -5.30 15.58
N ASN A 167 -5.96 -5.33 16.65
CA ASN A 167 -6.33 -5.76 18.00
C ASN A 167 -6.88 -7.19 18.04
N TYR A 168 -6.40 -8.07 17.17
CA TYR A 168 -6.81 -9.48 17.22
C TYR A 168 -6.45 -10.10 18.57
N THR A 169 -7.45 -10.70 19.22
CA THR A 169 -7.31 -11.27 20.56
C THR A 169 -6.54 -12.59 20.59
N GLY A 170 -6.25 -13.20 19.44
CA GLY A 170 -5.65 -14.52 19.34
C GLY A 170 -6.65 -15.68 19.46
N VAL A 171 -7.93 -15.41 19.66
CA VAL A 171 -8.97 -16.42 19.82
C VAL A 171 -9.82 -16.51 18.55
N VAL A 172 -9.64 -17.57 17.79
CA VAL A 172 -10.33 -17.76 16.49
C VAL A 172 -11.84 -17.86 16.65
N SER A 173 -12.32 -18.48 17.75
CA SER A 173 -13.76 -18.61 18.02
C SER A 173 -14.47 -17.27 18.22
N ASP A 174 -13.73 -16.21 18.54
CA ASP A 174 -14.28 -14.89 18.77
C ASP A 174 -14.43 -14.08 17.48
N LEU A 175 -13.84 -14.55 16.37
CA LEU A 175 -13.88 -13.85 15.09
C LEU A 175 -15.26 -13.98 14.44
N VAL A 176 -15.75 -12.85 13.96
CA VAL A 176 -16.91 -12.85 13.05
C VAL A 176 -16.51 -13.55 11.75
N GLY A 177 -17.37 -14.44 11.27
CA GLY A 177 -17.19 -15.06 9.96
C GLY A 177 -17.27 -14.00 8.86
N PHE A 178 -16.16 -13.75 8.19
CA PHE A 178 -16.14 -12.91 7.00
C PHE A 178 -16.46 -13.76 5.77
N SER A 179 -17.47 -13.36 5.01
CA SER A 179 -17.87 -14.07 3.81
C SER A 179 -17.05 -13.59 2.61
N GLU A 180 -16.34 -14.49 1.95
CA GLU A 180 -15.61 -14.20 0.70
C GLU A 180 -16.51 -13.61 -0.40
N THR A 181 -17.81 -13.94 -0.38
CA THR A 181 -18.78 -13.38 -1.33
C THR A 181 -19.07 -11.91 -1.08
N THR A 182 -18.90 -11.46 0.17
CA THR A 182 -19.15 -10.07 0.56
C THR A 182 -17.88 -9.22 0.48
N TYR A 183 -16.72 -9.79 0.79
CA TYR A 183 -15.45 -9.06 0.87
C TYR A 183 -14.40 -9.63 -0.09
N ASN A 184 -14.77 -9.80 -1.35
CA ASN A 184 -13.91 -10.42 -2.36
C ASN A 184 -12.75 -9.54 -2.86
N ARG A 185 -12.67 -8.28 -2.38
CA ARG A 185 -11.59 -7.32 -2.70
C ARG A 185 -10.87 -6.81 -1.45
N VAL A 186 -11.08 -7.48 -0.32
CA VAL A 186 -10.41 -7.20 0.94
C VAL A 186 -9.80 -8.50 1.45
N ALA A 187 -8.49 -8.45 1.74
CA ALA A 187 -7.71 -9.56 2.26
C ALA A 187 -7.05 -9.20 3.60
#